data_70340a121a1bf6aa3c2cb38e3a5827cd
#
_entry.id   70340a121a1bf6aa3c2cb38e3a5827cd
#
_cell.length_a   1.000
_cell.length_b   1.000
_cell.length_c   1.000
_cell.angle_alpha   90.00
_cell.angle_beta   90.00
_cell.angle_gamma   90.00
#
_symmetry.space_group_name_H-M   'P 1'
#
loop_
_entity.id
_entity.type
_entity.pdbx_description
1 polymer ?
#
loop_
_entity_poly.entity_id
_entity_poly.type
_entity_poly.pdbx_seq_one_letter_code
_entity_poly.pdbx_strand_id
1 'polypeptide(L)'
;GSEMCIRDSSIDLIRKQIAWIPQELALPLEWVRDMIQLPFGLKANRTTPFSEAQLFNCFEELGLERELYYKRVNEISGGQRQRMMIAVASMINKPLIIVDEPTSALDSGSTERVLAFLRHQTRKGTAVLAVSHDKDFTGGCDRHIIM
;
A
#
# COMPACT_ATOMS: atom_id res chain seq x y z
N GLY A 1 -7.10 30.49 8.98
CA GLY A 1 -6.44 29.23 8.74
C GLY A 1 -5.31 29.00 9.72
N SER A 2 -5.28 27.85 10.30
CA SER A 2 -4.16 27.45 11.12
C SER A 2 -3.00 27.03 10.22
N GLU A 3 -1.94 27.79 10.19
CA GLU A 3 -0.70 27.36 9.58
C GLU A 3 0.00 26.38 10.51
N MET A 4 0.20 25.17 10.04
CA MET A 4 0.98 24.18 10.76
C MET A 4 2.45 24.33 10.35
N CYS A 5 3.25 25.02 11.17
CA CYS A 5 4.69 25.08 10.99
C CYS A 5 5.32 23.74 11.40
N ILE A 6 5.56 22.88 10.43
CA ILE A 6 6.30 21.65 10.65
C ILE A 6 7.78 21.92 10.36
N ARG A 7 8.64 21.75 11.36
CA ARG A 7 10.08 21.85 11.17
C ARG A 7 10.58 20.69 10.32
N ASP A 8 11.61 20.88 9.50
CA ASP A 8 12.17 19.85 8.61
C ASP A 8 12.52 18.56 9.35
N SER A 9 13.06 18.64 10.56
CA SER A 9 13.34 17.47 11.40
C SER A 9 12.07 16.69 11.79
N SER A 10 10.94 17.40 11.98
CA SER A 10 9.64 16.78 12.29
C SER A 10 9.03 16.10 11.05
N ILE A 11 9.24 16.67 9.87
CA ILE A 11 8.78 16.07 8.60
C ILE A 11 9.47 14.72 8.37
N ASP A 12 10.77 14.63 8.60
CA ASP A 12 11.51 13.38 8.44
C ASP A 12 11.05 12.31 9.44
N LEU A 13 10.76 12.69 10.68
CA LEU A 13 10.20 11.77 11.69
C LEU A 13 8.82 11.28 11.28
N ILE A 14 7.97 12.13 10.74
CA ILE A 14 6.64 11.78 10.27
C ILE A 14 6.74 10.83 9.07
N ARG A 15 7.58 11.13 8.09
CA ARG A 15 7.79 10.29 6.89
C ARG A 15 8.25 8.88 7.23
N LYS A 16 9.06 8.72 8.26
CA LYS A 16 9.52 7.41 8.75
C LYS A 16 8.39 6.56 9.34
N GLN A 17 7.26 7.17 9.71
CA GLN A 17 6.12 6.50 10.35
C GLN A 17 4.97 6.22 9.39
N ILE A 18 5.08 6.66 8.13
CA ILE A 18 4.01 6.57 7.14
C ILE A 18 4.45 5.73 5.95
N ALA A 19 3.61 4.78 5.56
CA ALA A 19 3.66 4.14 4.26
C ALA A 19 2.57 4.78 3.38
N TRP A 20 2.97 5.46 2.31
CA TRP A 20 2.04 6.11 1.39
C TRP A 20 2.03 5.43 0.04
N ILE A 21 0.82 5.10 -0.42
CA ILE A 21 0.57 4.47 -1.72
C ILE A 21 -0.22 5.47 -2.57
N PRO A 22 0.42 6.13 -3.55
CA PRO A 22 -0.28 7.02 -4.47
C PRO A 22 -1.14 6.22 -5.46
N GLN A 23 -2.14 6.88 -6.04
CA GLN A 23 -3.01 6.30 -7.05
C GLN A 23 -2.24 5.86 -8.29
N GLU A 24 -1.28 6.67 -8.73
CA GLU A 24 -0.43 6.39 -9.87
C GLU A 24 1.02 6.27 -9.44
N LEU A 25 1.63 5.15 -9.79
CA LEU A 25 3.04 4.87 -9.57
C LEU A 25 3.74 4.79 -10.92
N ALA A 26 4.35 5.90 -11.32
CA ALA A 26 5.24 5.95 -12.46
C ALA A 26 6.69 5.72 -12.00
N LEU A 27 7.04 4.46 -11.75
CA LEU A 27 8.43 4.10 -11.48
C LEU A 27 9.08 3.59 -12.76
N PRO A 28 10.24 4.13 -13.16
CA PRO A 28 10.96 3.69 -14.37
C PRO A 28 11.70 2.37 -14.11
N LEU A 29 11.00 1.37 -13.63
CA LEU A 29 11.54 0.06 -13.34
C LEU A 29 10.98 -0.96 -14.33
N GLU A 30 11.84 -1.84 -14.79
CA GLU A 30 11.50 -2.86 -15.78
C GLU A 30 10.85 -4.08 -15.13
N TRP A 31 11.33 -4.50 -13.96
CA TRP A 31 10.92 -5.74 -13.32
C TRP A 31 10.06 -5.52 -12.08
N VAL A 32 9.03 -6.34 -11.92
CA VAL A 32 8.13 -6.30 -10.76
C VAL A 32 8.90 -6.50 -9.45
N ARG A 33 9.84 -7.44 -9.41
CA ARG A 33 10.66 -7.68 -8.22
C ARG A 33 11.43 -6.44 -7.78
N ASP A 34 11.95 -5.66 -8.71
CA ASP A 34 12.70 -4.44 -8.41
C ASP A 34 11.77 -3.35 -7.88
N MET A 35 10.58 -3.25 -8.45
CA MET A 35 9.53 -2.35 -7.98
C MET A 35 9.12 -2.65 -6.53
N ILE A 36 8.95 -3.93 -6.21
CA ILE A 36 8.54 -4.39 -4.89
C ILE A 36 9.66 -4.19 -3.86
N GLN A 37 10.90 -4.47 -4.23
CA GLN A 37 12.04 -4.40 -3.32
C GLN A 37 12.57 -2.97 -3.09
N LEU A 38 12.27 -2.04 -4.00
CA LEU A 38 12.77 -0.66 -3.92
C LEU A 38 12.50 0.02 -2.56
N PRO A 39 11.29 -0.03 -2.00
CA PRO A 39 11.02 0.61 -0.71
C PRO A 39 11.86 0.07 0.45
N PHE A 40 12.23 -1.21 0.41
CA PHE A 40 13.05 -1.84 1.47
C PHE A 40 14.50 -1.38 1.46
N GLY A 41 14.98 -0.87 0.32
CA GLY A 41 16.32 -0.29 0.19
C GLY A 41 16.43 1.15 0.71
N LEU A 42 15.33 1.80 1.02
CA LEU A 42 15.33 3.18 1.50
C LEU A 42 15.81 3.27 2.95
N LYS A 43 16.51 4.36 3.28
CA LYS A 43 17.03 4.61 4.63
C LYS A 43 15.96 4.53 5.72
N ALA A 44 14.76 5.02 5.43
CA ALA A 44 13.63 5.01 6.36
C ALA A 44 13.14 3.60 6.71
N ASN A 45 13.50 2.58 5.93
CA ASN A 45 13.01 1.20 6.05
C ASN A 45 14.12 0.20 6.37
N ARG A 46 15.29 0.66 6.78
CA ARG A 46 16.47 -0.19 7.06
C ARG A 46 16.24 -1.28 8.10
N THR A 47 15.32 -1.05 9.03
CA THR A 47 15.02 -1.98 10.11
C THR A 47 14.06 -3.09 9.69
N THR A 48 13.50 -3.00 8.49
CA THR A 48 12.54 -3.96 7.97
C THR A 48 13.10 -4.63 6.72
N PRO A 49 13.72 -5.82 6.85
CA PRO A 49 14.27 -6.53 5.69
C PRO A 49 13.14 -7.08 4.81
N PHE A 50 13.41 -7.17 3.51
CA PHE A 50 12.49 -7.80 2.57
C PHE A 50 12.37 -9.30 2.86
N SER A 51 11.14 -9.81 2.87
CA SER A 51 10.86 -11.24 3.01
C SER A 51 9.95 -11.71 1.87
N GLU A 52 10.49 -12.56 1.01
CA GLU A 52 9.72 -13.16 -0.10
C GLU A 52 8.56 -14.02 0.41
N ALA A 53 8.77 -14.74 1.52
CA ALA A 53 7.72 -15.56 2.13
C ALA A 53 6.52 -14.71 2.60
N GLN A 54 6.79 -13.58 3.25
CA GLN A 54 5.73 -12.62 3.64
C GLN A 54 5.03 -12.03 2.43
N LEU A 55 5.78 -11.70 1.38
CA LEU A 55 5.20 -11.17 0.15
C LEU A 55 4.19 -12.14 -0.44
N PHE A 56 4.55 -13.40 -0.56
CA PHE A 56 3.66 -14.41 -1.14
C PHE A 56 2.44 -14.70 -0.27
N ASN A 57 2.56 -14.59 1.05
CA ASN A 57 1.40 -14.65 1.94
C ASN A 57 0.43 -13.47 1.68
N CYS A 58 0.97 -12.26 1.50
CA CYS A 58 0.17 -11.09 1.14
C CYS A 58 -0.48 -11.26 -0.24
N PHE A 59 0.25 -11.81 -1.21
CA PHE A 59 -0.28 -12.08 -2.54
C PHE A 59 -1.47 -13.02 -2.48
N GLU A 60 -1.39 -14.08 -1.69
CA GLU A 60 -2.48 -15.03 -1.51
C GLU A 60 -3.73 -14.34 -0.95
N GLU A 61 -3.59 -13.53 0.10
CA GLU A 61 -4.70 -12.75 0.66
C GLU A 61 -5.32 -11.78 -0.36
N LEU A 62 -4.50 -11.18 -1.21
CA LEU A 62 -4.92 -10.20 -2.21
C LEU A 62 -5.34 -10.82 -3.55
N GLY A 63 -5.29 -12.14 -3.68
CA GLY A 63 -5.65 -12.82 -4.91
C GLY A 63 -4.66 -12.61 -6.06
N LEU A 64 -3.38 -12.47 -5.73
CA LEU A 64 -2.28 -12.33 -6.68
C LEU A 64 -1.52 -13.65 -6.83
N GLU A 65 -1.18 -13.99 -8.06
CA GLU A 65 -0.35 -15.14 -8.36
C GLU A 65 1.13 -14.85 -8.08
N ARG A 66 1.85 -15.84 -7.55
CA ARG A 66 3.28 -15.70 -7.20
C ARG A 66 4.15 -15.39 -8.43
N GLU A 67 3.78 -15.92 -9.58
CA GLU A 67 4.47 -15.76 -10.85
C GLU A 67 4.56 -14.29 -11.29
N LEU A 68 3.63 -13.45 -10.84
CA LEU A 68 3.65 -12.02 -11.13
C LEU A 68 4.93 -11.32 -10.61
N TYR A 69 5.51 -11.84 -9.55
CA TYR A 69 6.75 -11.31 -8.98
C TYR A 69 7.94 -11.36 -9.96
N TYR A 70 7.93 -12.35 -10.85
CA TYR A 70 9.00 -12.57 -11.82
C TYR A 70 8.74 -11.93 -13.19
N LYS A 71 7.61 -11.24 -13.35
CA LYS A 71 7.23 -10.59 -14.61
C LYS A 71 7.81 -9.18 -14.73
N ARG A 72 7.69 -8.63 -15.93
CA ARG A 72 7.99 -7.23 -16.19
C ARG A 72 6.82 -6.35 -15.75
N VAL A 73 7.10 -5.11 -15.41
CA VAL A 73 6.07 -4.16 -14.96
C VAL A 73 5.01 -3.92 -16.04
N ASN A 74 5.38 -3.95 -17.31
CA ASN A 74 4.44 -3.79 -18.42
C ASN A 74 3.57 -5.02 -18.70
N GLU A 75 3.84 -6.16 -18.05
CA GLU A 75 3.04 -7.39 -18.17
C GLU A 75 1.97 -7.53 -17.09
N ILE A 76 1.91 -6.60 -16.13
CA ILE A 76 0.92 -6.62 -15.06
C ILE A 76 -0.14 -5.54 -15.27
N SER A 77 -1.36 -5.80 -14.80
CA SER A 77 -2.44 -4.81 -14.84
C SER A 77 -2.26 -3.71 -13.79
N GLY A 78 -2.97 -2.59 -13.96
CA GLY A 78 -3.01 -1.52 -12.96
C GLY A 78 -3.54 -2.00 -11.62
N GLY A 79 -4.57 -2.84 -11.62
CA GLY A 79 -5.13 -3.42 -10.39
C GLY A 79 -4.16 -4.38 -9.70
N GLN A 80 -3.42 -5.19 -10.44
CA GLN A 80 -2.37 -6.05 -9.89
C GLN A 80 -1.26 -5.21 -9.25
N ARG A 81 -0.79 -4.17 -9.93
CA ARG A 81 0.22 -3.25 -9.41
C ARG A 81 -0.24 -2.60 -8.11
N GLN A 82 -1.47 -2.11 -8.07
CA GLN A 82 -2.03 -1.45 -6.89
C GLN A 82 -2.08 -2.41 -5.69
N ARG A 83 -2.55 -3.63 -5.88
CA ARG A 83 -2.58 -4.65 -4.83
C ARG A 83 -1.18 -5.03 -4.35
N MET A 84 -0.21 -5.13 -5.25
CA MET A 84 1.19 -5.38 -4.90
C MET A 84 1.75 -4.28 -4.01
N MET A 85 1.45 -3.01 -4.32
CA MET A 85 1.94 -1.89 -3.52
C MET A 85 1.26 -1.81 -2.16
N ILE A 86 0.01 -2.24 -2.04
CA ILE A 86 -0.67 -2.39 -0.75
C ILE A 86 0.02 -3.48 0.08
N ALA A 87 0.40 -4.60 -0.53
CA ALA A 87 1.18 -5.65 0.14
C ALA A 87 2.52 -5.10 0.66
N VAL A 88 3.25 -4.39 -0.18
CA VAL A 88 4.54 -3.77 0.18
C VAL A 88 4.38 -2.81 1.36
N ALA A 89 3.35 -1.95 1.33
CA ALA A 89 3.10 -1.01 2.41
C ALA A 89 2.84 -1.71 3.75
N SER A 90 2.13 -2.83 3.74
CA SER A 90 1.91 -3.62 4.96
C SER A 90 3.20 -4.25 5.49
N MET A 91 4.08 -4.68 4.60
CA MET A 91 5.36 -5.33 4.94
C MET A 91 6.40 -4.36 5.50
N ILE A 92 6.35 -3.09 5.11
CA ILE A 92 7.24 -2.04 5.62
C ILE A 92 7.02 -1.81 7.13
N ASN A 93 5.88 -2.23 7.65
CA ASN A 93 5.55 -2.21 9.08
C ASN A 93 5.59 -0.81 9.69
N LYS A 94 4.92 0.14 9.06
CA LYS A 94 4.75 1.49 9.58
C LYS A 94 3.48 1.62 10.41
N PRO A 95 3.44 2.54 11.40
CA PRO A 95 2.24 2.77 12.21
C PRO A 95 1.02 3.24 11.42
N LEU A 96 1.23 3.92 10.30
CA LEU A 96 0.17 4.47 9.46
C LEU A 96 0.40 4.13 7.99
N ILE A 97 -0.64 3.60 7.35
CA ILE A 97 -0.70 3.40 5.90
C ILE A 97 -1.70 4.40 5.32
N ILE A 98 -1.26 5.18 4.34
CA ILE A 98 -2.13 6.08 3.57
C ILE A 98 -2.25 5.52 2.16
N VAL A 99 -3.47 5.26 1.73
CA VAL A 99 -3.77 4.71 0.40
C VAL A 99 -4.68 5.68 -0.34
N ASP A 100 -4.24 6.14 -1.51
CA ASP A 100 -5.01 7.02 -2.37
C ASP A 100 -5.71 6.19 -3.46
N GLU A 101 -7.04 6.23 -3.48
CA GLU A 101 -7.91 5.50 -4.41
C GLU A 101 -7.54 4.00 -4.54
N PRO A 102 -7.61 3.22 -3.44
CA PRO A 102 -7.08 1.85 -3.42
C PRO A 102 -7.82 0.88 -4.34
N THR A 103 -9.00 1.24 -4.83
CA THR A 103 -9.86 0.36 -5.62
C THR A 103 -10.17 0.87 -7.02
N SER A 104 -9.56 1.97 -7.45
CA SER A 104 -9.88 2.64 -8.72
C SER A 104 -9.68 1.76 -9.97
N ALA A 105 -8.78 0.79 -9.91
CA ALA A 105 -8.45 -0.12 -11.02
C ALA A 105 -8.89 -1.58 -10.74
N LEU A 106 -9.77 -1.80 -9.77
CA LEU A 106 -10.16 -3.13 -9.29
C LEU A 106 -11.60 -3.47 -9.66
N ASP A 107 -11.84 -4.77 -9.91
CA ASP A 107 -13.17 -5.34 -9.93
C ASP A 107 -13.74 -5.50 -8.50
N SER A 108 -15.02 -5.90 -8.39
CA SER A 108 -15.68 -6.03 -7.08
C SER A 108 -15.04 -7.08 -6.18
N GLY A 109 -14.62 -8.22 -6.74
CA GLY A 109 -13.97 -9.28 -5.97
C GLY A 109 -12.60 -8.85 -5.44
N SER A 110 -11.82 -8.14 -6.24
CA SER A 110 -10.53 -7.60 -5.83
C SER A 110 -10.69 -6.47 -4.79
N THR A 111 -11.74 -5.65 -4.91
CA THR A 111 -12.08 -4.61 -3.94
C THR A 111 -12.35 -5.22 -2.56
N GLU A 112 -13.14 -6.29 -2.50
CA GLU A 112 -13.42 -7.01 -1.25
C GLU A 112 -12.16 -7.58 -0.60
N ARG A 113 -11.26 -8.13 -1.40
CA ARG A 113 -9.97 -8.66 -0.91
C ARG A 113 -9.08 -7.58 -0.34
N VAL A 114 -8.99 -6.43 -1.01
CA VAL A 114 -8.23 -5.27 -0.53
C VAL A 114 -8.80 -4.76 0.79
N LEU A 115 -10.12 -4.64 0.89
CA LEU A 115 -10.80 -4.21 2.11
C LEU A 115 -10.53 -5.16 3.28
N ALA A 116 -10.66 -6.47 3.05
CA ALA A 116 -10.37 -7.49 4.06
C ALA A 116 -8.89 -7.46 4.49
N PHE A 117 -7.97 -7.28 3.54
CA PHE A 117 -6.54 -7.17 3.81
C PHE A 117 -6.22 -5.94 4.67
N LEU A 118 -6.76 -4.78 4.34
CA LEU A 118 -6.56 -3.54 5.11
C LEU A 118 -7.16 -3.64 6.51
N ARG A 119 -8.34 -4.26 6.65
CA ARG A 119 -8.92 -4.56 7.97
C ARG A 119 -8.03 -5.47 8.81
N HIS A 120 -7.41 -6.45 8.20
CA HIS A 120 -6.46 -7.33 8.88
C HIS A 120 -5.26 -6.53 9.40
N GLN A 121 -4.78 -5.54 8.64
CA GLN A 121 -3.72 -4.64 9.10
C GLN A 121 -4.16 -3.79 10.32
N THR A 122 -5.39 -3.28 10.31
CA THR A 122 -5.91 -2.53 11.46
C THR A 122 -6.03 -3.36 12.72
N ARG A 123 -6.38 -4.64 12.60
CA ARG A 123 -6.42 -5.58 13.73
C ARG A 123 -5.05 -5.85 14.32
N LYS A 124 -3.99 -5.73 13.53
CA LYS A 124 -2.60 -5.85 13.98
C LYS A 124 -2.07 -4.57 14.65
N GLY A 125 -2.86 -3.50 14.70
CA GLY A 125 -2.49 -2.22 15.30
C GLY A 125 -2.02 -1.15 14.33
N THR A 126 -2.05 -1.40 13.01
CA THR A 126 -1.73 -0.41 11.99
C THR A 126 -2.94 0.48 11.71
N ALA A 127 -2.75 1.81 11.72
CA ALA A 127 -3.77 2.73 11.28
C ALA A 127 -3.79 2.79 9.74
N VAL A 128 -4.96 2.77 9.13
CA VAL A 128 -5.14 2.87 7.69
C VAL A 128 -6.04 4.05 7.37
N LEU A 129 -5.54 4.98 6.55
CA LEU A 129 -6.29 6.09 6.01
C LEU A 129 -6.42 5.90 4.48
N ALA A 130 -7.64 5.70 4.02
CA ALA A 130 -7.92 5.55 2.59
C ALA A 130 -8.73 6.73 2.09
N VAL A 131 -8.31 7.30 0.96
CA VAL A 131 -9.06 8.30 0.21
C VAL A 131 -9.73 7.60 -0.96
N SER A 132 -11.07 7.57 -1.01
CA SER A 132 -11.79 6.87 -2.05
C SER A 132 -13.12 7.55 -2.36
N HIS A 133 -13.53 7.49 -3.64
CA HIS A 133 -14.86 7.84 -4.11
C HIS A 133 -15.75 6.60 -4.31
N ASP A 134 -15.22 5.40 -4.10
CA ASP A 134 -15.94 4.14 -4.21
C ASP A 134 -16.83 3.92 -2.98
N LYS A 135 -18.15 3.92 -3.20
CA LYS A 135 -19.14 3.74 -2.13
C LYS A 135 -19.09 2.34 -1.51
N ASP A 136 -18.79 1.32 -2.30
CA ASP A 136 -18.67 -0.06 -1.80
C ASP A 136 -17.45 -0.19 -0.86
N PHE A 137 -16.35 0.47 -1.22
CA PHE A 137 -15.17 0.52 -0.37
C PHE A 137 -15.43 1.33 0.91
N THR A 138 -15.98 2.54 0.78
CA THR A 138 -16.24 3.41 1.95
C THR A 138 -17.27 2.80 2.88
N GLY A 139 -18.28 2.09 2.37
CA GLY A 139 -19.26 1.36 3.18
C GLY A 139 -18.66 0.26 4.06
N GLY A 140 -17.47 -0.22 3.73
CA GLY A 140 -16.71 -1.19 4.50
C GLY A 140 -15.78 -0.61 5.56
N CYS A 141 -15.66 0.72 5.67
CA CYS A 141 -14.77 1.40 6.60
C CYS A 141 -15.44 1.69 7.95
N ASP A 142 -14.64 1.70 9.02
CA ASP A 142 -15.13 1.95 10.39
C ASP A 142 -15.52 3.42 10.59
N ARG A 143 -14.83 4.35 9.94
CA ARG A 143 -15.10 5.79 10.00
C ARG A 143 -15.00 6.42 8.62
N HIS A 144 -15.88 7.38 8.37
CA HIS A 144 -15.91 8.17 7.15
C HIS A 144 -15.69 9.64 7.48
N ILE A 145 -14.80 10.27 6.70
CA ILE A 145 -14.65 11.72 6.67
C ILE A 145 -14.99 12.16 5.25
N ILE A 146 -16.06 12.93 5.11
CA ILE A 146 -16.48 13.50 3.83
C ILE A 146 -15.90 14.90 3.73
N MET A 147 -15.06 15.10 2.73
CA MET A 147 -14.48 16.40 2.43
C MET A 147 -15.12 17.01 1.19
#